data_fdc0acce0fa81a78dc85c0d5c9fc623d
#
_entry.id   fdc0acce0fa81a78dc85c0d5c9fc623d
#
_cell.length_a   1.000
_cell.length_b   1.000
_cell.length_c   1.000
_cell.angle_alpha   90.00
_cell.angle_beta   90.00
_cell.angle_gamma   90.00
#
_symmetry.space_group_name_H-M   'P 1'
#
loop_
_entity.id
_entity.type
_entity.pdbx_description
1 polymer ?
#
loop_
_entity_poly.entity_id
_entity_poly.type
_entity_poly.pdbx_seq_one_letter_code
_entity_poly.pdbx_strand_id
1 'polypeptide(L)'
;AVSGYLSRLIDKKGYEPCVVAMGRGGPEEPEVVHGDTFEITPEFLMEQSEKGVHAASDHWEDALMSRILTIGCRRCGGGMAGDVFLTNMRKGAMIANTVENKFVIFEGSGAAIPPIKTDKNIVLIGANQPLINIENFFGPFRIKLADLIILTMCEEPMASGEKVKEIEDFVSEINPNVKVISTVFRPKPLNDISGKKVLFATTAPESVKSVLVSYLEEKYDCEVVGTTSHLSNRPLLQEDIKKYIDKVDVMLTELKAAAVDVATKDSLKAGLEV
;
A
#
# COMPACT_ATOMS: atom_id res chain seq x y z
N ALA A 1 -2.02 -0.83 -0.36
CA ALA A 1 -2.83 -0.95 0.87
C ALA A 1 -4.33 -1.06 0.56
N VAL A 2 -4.93 -0.15 -0.22
CA VAL A 2 -6.38 -0.19 -0.51
C VAL A 2 -6.73 -1.36 -1.42
N SER A 3 -5.94 -1.63 -2.46
CA SER A 3 -6.07 -2.80 -3.33
C SER A 3 -6.07 -4.11 -2.53
N GLY A 4 -5.09 -4.29 -1.64
CA GLY A 4 -5.02 -5.46 -0.78
C GLY A 4 -6.22 -5.59 0.17
N TYR A 5 -6.73 -4.49 0.72
CA TYR A 5 -7.94 -4.52 1.55
C TYR A 5 -9.18 -4.92 0.74
N LEU A 6 -9.37 -4.31 -0.43
CA LEU A 6 -10.51 -4.62 -1.31
C LEU A 6 -10.46 -6.06 -1.81
N SER A 7 -9.29 -6.55 -2.20
CA SER A 7 -9.10 -7.93 -2.64
C SER A 7 -9.52 -8.93 -1.56
N ARG A 8 -9.07 -8.73 -0.32
CA ARG A 8 -9.47 -9.58 0.81
C ARG A 8 -10.97 -9.50 1.11
N LEU A 9 -11.58 -8.32 0.94
CA LEU A 9 -13.02 -8.14 1.14
C LEU A 9 -13.82 -8.88 0.07
N ILE A 10 -13.36 -8.84 -1.17
CA ILE A 10 -13.98 -9.51 -2.33
C ILE A 10 -13.84 -11.03 -2.18
N ASP A 11 -12.65 -11.50 -1.80
CA ASP A 11 -12.37 -12.91 -1.54
C ASP A 11 -13.27 -13.48 -0.44
N LYS A 12 -13.39 -12.77 0.69
CA LYS A 12 -14.31 -13.15 1.78
C LYS A 12 -15.78 -13.22 1.38
N LYS A 13 -16.17 -12.57 0.29
CA LYS A 13 -17.53 -12.65 -0.28
C LYS A 13 -17.70 -13.80 -1.27
N GLY A 14 -16.67 -14.63 -1.47
CA GLY A 14 -16.69 -15.79 -2.36
C GLY A 14 -16.49 -15.45 -3.84
N TYR A 15 -15.98 -14.24 -4.14
CA TYR A 15 -15.45 -13.91 -5.47
C TYR A 15 -13.96 -14.20 -5.48
N GLU A 16 -13.48 -14.81 -6.51
CA GLU A 16 -12.07 -15.18 -6.69
C GLU A 16 -11.31 -13.97 -7.32
N PRO A 17 -10.71 -13.09 -6.51
CA PRO A 17 -10.04 -11.91 -7.02
C PRO A 17 -8.63 -12.22 -7.53
N CYS A 18 -8.20 -11.44 -8.52
CA CYS A 18 -6.83 -11.35 -8.98
C CYS A 18 -6.44 -9.87 -9.05
N VAL A 19 -5.25 -9.51 -8.59
CA VAL A 19 -4.71 -8.16 -8.75
C VAL A 19 -3.71 -8.13 -9.89
N VAL A 20 -3.83 -7.13 -10.76
CA VAL A 20 -2.83 -6.78 -11.76
C VAL A 20 -2.23 -5.44 -11.38
N ALA A 21 -1.04 -5.45 -10.80
CA ALA A 21 -0.40 -4.28 -10.20
C ALA A 21 0.60 -3.63 -11.18
N MET A 22 0.44 -2.33 -11.43
CA MET A 22 1.30 -1.56 -12.33
C MET A 22 2.22 -0.61 -11.54
N GLY A 23 3.38 -1.11 -11.13
CA GLY A 23 4.38 -0.37 -10.35
C GLY A 23 5.57 0.14 -11.14
N ARG A 24 6.28 1.16 -10.60
CA ARG A 24 7.55 1.65 -11.19
C ARG A 24 8.67 0.63 -11.12
N GLY A 25 8.71 -0.16 -10.06
CA GLY A 25 9.69 -1.22 -9.84
C GLY A 25 9.24 -2.60 -10.34
N GLY A 26 8.18 -2.64 -11.14
CA GLY A 26 7.64 -3.90 -11.64
C GLY A 26 8.54 -4.59 -12.65
N PRO A 27 8.32 -5.90 -12.89
CA PRO A 27 9.15 -6.75 -13.74
C PRO A 27 9.04 -6.38 -15.21
N GLU A 28 10.06 -6.75 -15.99
CA GLU A 28 10.11 -6.49 -17.43
C GLU A 28 9.05 -7.26 -18.21
N GLU A 29 8.90 -8.53 -17.91
CA GLU A 29 7.76 -9.34 -18.32
C GLU A 29 6.83 -9.52 -17.11
N PRO A 30 5.51 -9.61 -17.32
CA PRO A 30 4.59 -9.79 -16.19
C PRO A 30 4.95 -11.03 -15.35
N GLU A 31 4.97 -10.85 -14.04
CA GLU A 31 5.31 -11.89 -13.07
C GLU A 31 4.06 -12.32 -12.31
N VAL A 32 3.79 -13.63 -12.27
CA VAL A 32 2.66 -14.18 -11.50
C VAL A 32 3.16 -14.59 -10.12
N VAL A 33 2.58 -13.99 -9.09
CA VAL A 33 2.87 -14.28 -7.69
C VAL A 33 1.65 -14.94 -7.06
N HIS A 34 1.80 -16.19 -6.67
CA HIS A 34 0.76 -17.00 -6.03
C HIS A 34 0.70 -16.72 -4.52
N GLY A 35 0.30 -15.51 -4.12
CA GLY A 35 0.12 -15.16 -2.73
C GLY A 35 -0.96 -15.97 -2.00
N ASP A 36 -1.82 -16.68 -2.74
CA ASP A 36 -2.84 -17.61 -2.26
C ASP A 36 -2.26 -18.95 -1.78
N THR A 37 -1.17 -19.41 -2.40
CA THR A 37 -0.57 -20.73 -2.14
C THR A 37 0.86 -20.65 -1.59
N PHE A 38 1.52 -19.52 -1.75
CA PHE A 38 2.89 -19.28 -1.31
C PHE A 38 2.96 -18.23 -0.21
N GLU A 39 3.63 -18.57 0.89
CA GLU A 39 3.85 -17.61 1.98
C GLU A 39 5.08 -16.75 1.69
N ILE A 40 4.85 -15.45 1.54
CA ILE A 40 5.93 -14.47 1.37
C ILE A 40 6.44 -14.10 2.77
N THR A 41 7.63 -14.62 3.11
CA THR A 41 8.28 -14.35 4.40
C THR A 41 9.30 -13.21 4.28
N PRO A 42 9.71 -12.59 5.40
CA PRO A 42 10.79 -11.61 5.43
C PRO A 42 12.11 -12.15 4.82
N GLU A 43 12.46 -13.41 5.10
CA GLU A 43 13.66 -14.07 4.56
C GLU A 43 13.57 -14.22 3.05
N PHE A 44 12.41 -14.63 2.54
CA PHE A 44 12.18 -14.72 1.10
C PHE A 44 12.37 -13.36 0.41
N LEU A 45 11.83 -12.28 0.97
CA LEU A 45 12.01 -10.94 0.42
C LEU A 45 13.48 -10.49 0.44
N MET A 46 14.22 -10.85 1.48
CA MET A 46 15.68 -10.61 1.53
C MET A 46 16.42 -11.36 0.42
N GLU A 47 16.12 -12.63 0.20
CA GLU A 47 16.72 -13.42 -0.89
C GLU A 47 16.42 -12.81 -2.27
N GLN A 48 15.20 -12.33 -2.49
CA GLN A 48 14.86 -11.63 -3.74
C GLN A 48 15.67 -10.34 -3.89
N SER A 49 15.80 -9.57 -2.82
CA SER A 49 16.61 -8.34 -2.82
C SER A 49 18.08 -8.63 -3.12
N GLU A 50 18.66 -9.70 -2.57
CA GLU A 50 20.04 -10.13 -2.84
C GLU A 50 20.25 -10.58 -4.29
N LYS A 51 19.23 -11.13 -4.93
CA LYS A 51 19.19 -11.45 -6.37
C LYS A 51 19.01 -10.23 -7.27
N GLY A 52 18.89 -9.02 -6.70
CA GLY A 52 18.68 -7.77 -7.42
C GLY A 52 17.21 -7.53 -7.84
N VAL A 53 16.28 -8.33 -7.35
CA VAL A 53 14.84 -8.10 -7.56
C VAL A 53 14.36 -6.98 -6.64
N HIS A 54 13.48 -6.12 -7.14
CA HIS A 54 12.87 -5.07 -6.32
C HIS A 54 11.80 -5.66 -5.39
N ALA A 55 12.25 -6.26 -4.28
CA ALA A 55 11.42 -7.02 -3.34
C ALA A 55 10.32 -6.19 -2.61
N ALA A 56 10.34 -4.86 -2.73
CA ALA A 56 9.30 -3.96 -2.23
C ALA A 56 8.48 -3.33 -3.37
N SER A 57 8.36 -4.00 -4.50
CA SER A 57 7.49 -3.55 -5.59
C SER A 57 6.02 -3.80 -5.28
N ASP A 58 5.15 -3.04 -5.93
CA ASP A 58 3.71 -3.00 -5.64
C ASP A 58 3.06 -4.40 -5.66
N HIS A 59 3.47 -5.27 -6.60
CA HIS A 59 2.88 -6.62 -6.70
C HIS A 59 3.31 -7.58 -5.57
N TRP A 60 4.51 -7.44 -5.03
CA TRP A 60 4.92 -8.19 -3.84
C TRP A 60 4.15 -7.71 -2.61
N GLU A 61 3.97 -6.38 -2.46
CA GLU A 61 3.16 -5.80 -1.40
C GLU A 61 1.71 -6.30 -1.47
N ASP A 62 1.11 -6.30 -2.67
CA ASP A 62 -0.26 -6.78 -2.84
C ASP A 62 -0.40 -8.28 -2.56
N ALA A 63 0.49 -9.11 -3.09
CA ALA A 63 0.47 -10.56 -2.84
C ALA A 63 0.64 -10.88 -1.34
N LEU A 64 1.56 -10.20 -0.65
CA LEU A 64 1.79 -10.34 0.78
C LEU A 64 0.57 -9.94 1.61
N MET A 65 0.00 -8.77 1.31
CA MET A 65 -1.11 -8.21 2.08
C MET A 65 -2.43 -8.91 1.81
N SER A 66 -2.71 -9.24 0.57
CA SER A 66 -4.02 -9.80 0.16
C SER A 66 -4.09 -11.30 0.28
N ARG A 67 -2.97 -11.99 0.18
CA ARG A 67 -2.90 -13.47 0.12
C ARG A 67 -3.72 -14.03 -1.04
N ILE A 68 -3.65 -13.36 -2.22
CA ILE A 68 -4.32 -13.77 -3.46
C ILE A 68 -3.34 -13.78 -4.62
N LEU A 69 -3.76 -14.35 -5.75
CA LEU A 69 -3.03 -14.29 -7.01
C LEU A 69 -2.80 -12.83 -7.43
N THR A 70 -1.55 -12.47 -7.65
CA THR A 70 -1.15 -11.12 -8.09
C THR A 70 -0.26 -11.20 -9.30
N ILE A 71 -0.52 -10.37 -10.30
CA ILE A 71 0.28 -10.26 -11.53
C ILE A 71 1.03 -8.94 -11.50
N GLY A 72 2.34 -9.01 -11.37
CA GLY A 72 3.23 -7.86 -11.38
C GLY A 72 3.44 -7.33 -12.78
N CYS A 73 3.17 -6.04 -12.96
CA CYS A 73 3.43 -5.29 -14.18
C CYS A 73 4.24 -4.05 -13.87
N ARG A 74 4.89 -3.51 -14.90
CA ARG A 74 5.65 -2.27 -14.74
C ARG A 74 5.11 -1.12 -15.56
N ARG A 75 5.49 0.09 -15.16
CA ARG A 75 5.37 1.30 -15.94
C ARG A 75 6.62 2.17 -15.84
N CYS A 76 6.87 2.91 -16.90
CA CYS A 76 7.84 4.01 -16.91
C CYS A 76 7.12 5.30 -17.29
N GLY A 77 7.45 6.35 -16.57
CA GLY A 77 6.85 7.66 -16.77
C GLY A 77 5.41 7.76 -16.25
N GLY A 78 4.90 8.95 -16.28
CA GLY A 78 3.51 9.34 -16.10
C GLY A 78 3.34 10.58 -16.94
N GLY A 79 2.67 10.46 -18.07
CA GLY A 79 2.43 11.53 -19.01
C GLY A 79 1.21 12.37 -18.64
N MET A 80 0.82 13.28 -19.56
CA MET A 80 -0.43 14.02 -19.43
C MET A 80 -1.63 13.08 -19.37
N ALA A 81 -2.66 13.49 -18.65
CA ALA A 81 -3.91 12.74 -18.45
C ALA A 81 -3.73 11.33 -17.87
N GLY A 82 -2.63 11.09 -17.13
CA GLY A 82 -2.37 9.80 -16.52
C GLY A 82 -1.85 8.73 -17.47
N ASP A 83 -1.54 9.07 -18.71
CA ASP A 83 -0.97 8.15 -19.68
C ASP A 83 0.43 7.67 -19.24
N VAL A 84 0.82 6.49 -19.66
CA VAL A 84 2.13 5.90 -19.36
C VAL A 84 2.98 5.82 -20.62
N PHE A 85 4.26 6.15 -20.49
CA PHE A 85 5.18 6.10 -21.63
C PHE A 85 5.46 4.64 -22.05
N LEU A 86 5.66 3.76 -21.08
CA LEU A 86 5.89 2.33 -21.31
C LEU A 86 5.19 1.53 -20.22
N THR A 87 4.52 0.46 -20.62
CA THR A 87 3.91 -0.50 -19.70
C THR A 87 3.72 -1.86 -20.36
N ASN A 88 3.79 -2.92 -19.57
CA ASN A 88 3.41 -4.28 -19.96
C ASN A 88 2.04 -4.71 -19.39
N MET A 89 1.23 -3.76 -18.89
CA MET A 89 -0.07 -4.00 -18.27
C MET A 89 -1.03 -4.80 -19.18
N ARG A 90 -0.98 -4.59 -20.50
CA ARG A 90 -1.79 -5.38 -21.45
C ARG A 90 -1.46 -6.86 -21.43
N LYS A 91 -0.16 -7.20 -21.34
CA LYS A 91 0.28 -8.60 -21.19
C LYS A 91 -0.23 -9.18 -19.85
N GLY A 92 -0.13 -8.40 -18.76
CA GLY A 92 -0.67 -8.80 -17.45
C GLY A 92 -2.18 -9.06 -17.49
N ALA A 93 -2.94 -8.20 -18.15
CA ALA A 93 -4.37 -8.39 -18.35
C ALA A 93 -4.70 -9.65 -19.16
N MET A 94 -3.88 -9.97 -20.19
CA MET A 94 -4.04 -11.21 -20.95
C MET A 94 -3.79 -12.44 -20.06
N ILE A 95 -2.78 -12.40 -19.20
CA ILE A 95 -2.53 -13.48 -18.22
C ILE A 95 -3.72 -13.59 -17.26
N ALA A 96 -4.22 -12.47 -16.72
CA ALA A 96 -5.39 -12.48 -15.84
C ALA A 96 -6.62 -13.14 -16.50
N ASN A 97 -6.78 -13.03 -17.80
CA ASN A 97 -7.85 -13.70 -18.54
C ASN A 97 -7.66 -15.21 -18.70
N THR A 98 -6.46 -15.74 -18.46
CA THR A 98 -6.17 -17.18 -18.55
C THR A 98 -6.30 -17.90 -17.21
N VAL A 99 -6.35 -17.18 -16.10
CA VAL A 99 -6.56 -17.74 -14.78
C VAL A 99 -8.06 -17.77 -14.45
N GLU A 100 -8.49 -18.80 -13.71
CA GLU A 100 -9.87 -18.93 -13.26
C GLU A 100 -10.12 -17.92 -12.13
N ASN A 101 -10.47 -16.69 -12.49
CA ASN A 101 -10.88 -15.66 -11.55
C ASN A 101 -12.18 -15.00 -12.02
N LYS A 102 -12.97 -14.52 -11.05
CA LYS A 102 -14.26 -13.84 -11.30
C LYS A 102 -14.18 -12.33 -11.11
N PHE A 103 -13.06 -11.84 -10.61
CA PHE A 103 -12.89 -10.43 -10.33
C PHE A 103 -11.43 -10.00 -10.53
N VAL A 104 -11.18 -9.02 -11.38
CA VAL A 104 -9.83 -8.50 -11.64
C VAL A 104 -9.74 -7.07 -11.17
N ILE A 105 -8.76 -6.78 -10.30
CA ILE A 105 -8.44 -5.44 -9.84
C ILE A 105 -7.19 -4.97 -10.56
N PHE A 106 -7.33 -3.93 -11.39
CA PHE A 106 -6.19 -3.26 -11.99
C PHE A 106 -5.74 -2.12 -11.09
N GLU A 107 -4.54 -2.20 -10.57
CA GLU A 107 -3.96 -1.17 -9.74
C GLU A 107 -3.01 -0.29 -10.55
N GLY A 108 -3.26 1.02 -10.49
CA GLY A 108 -2.36 2.06 -10.99
C GLY A 108 -1.82 2.87 -9.83
N SER A 109 -0.53 3.18 -9.84
CA SER A 109 0.08 3.97 -8.79
C SER A 109 0.41 5.40 -9.23
N GLY A 110 0.34 6.34 -8.29
CA GLY A 110 0.67 7.74 -8.47
C GLY A 110 -0.20 8.42 -9.54
N ALA A 111 0.42 9.09 -10.51
CA ALA A 111 -0.27 9.83 -11.57
C ALA A 111 -0.80 8.94 -12.71
N ALA A 112 -0.39 7.68 -12.79
CA ALA A 112 -0.70 6.84 -13.94
C ALA A 112 -2.06 6.14 -13.80
N ILE A 113 -2.78 6.10 -14.91
CA ILE A 113 -4.03 5.34 -15.04
C ILE A 113 -3.70 4.05 -15.80
N PRO A 114 -4.10 2.87 -15.32
CA PRO A 114 -3.92 1.62 -16.05
C PRO A 114 -4.55 1.72 -17.45
N PRO A 115 -3.83 1.38 -18.53
CA PRO A 115 -4.33 1.51 -19.90
C PRO A 115 -5.26 0.33 -20.28
N ILE A 116 -6.14 -0.03 -19.40
CA ILE A 116 -7.11 -1.12 -19.52
C ILE A 116 -8.49 -0.56 -19.21
N LYS A 117 -9.45 -0.86 -20.09
CA LYS A 117 -10.84 -0.52 -19.81
C LYS A 117 -11.40 -1.46 -18.75
N THR A 118 -11.95 -0.87 -17.70
CA THR A 118 -12.59 -1.59 -16.57
C THR A 118 -14.09 -1.30 -16.53
N ASP A 119 -14.85 -2.14 -15.85
CA ASP A 119 -16.29 -1.92 -15.65
C ASP A 119 -16.56 -0.83 -14.61
N LYS A 120 -15.65 -0.67 -13.64
CA LYS A 120 -15.73 0.31 -12.57
C LYS A 120 -14.37 0.92 -12.26
N ASN A 121 -14.37 2.20 -11.93
CA ASN A 121 -13.20 2.96 -11.56
C ASN A 121 -13.31 3.47 -10.12
N ILE A 122 -12.32 3.14 -9.30
CA ILE A 122 -12.19 3.67 -7.94
C ILE A 122 -11.04 4.67 -7.91
N VAL A 123 -11.30 5.87 -7.45
CA VAL A 123 -10.28 6.91 -7.29
C VAL A 123 -9.97 7.10 -5.82
N LEU A 124 -8.69 7.13 -5.49
CA LEU A 124 -8.20 7.39 -4.13
C LEU A 124 -7.72 8.84 -4.03
N ILE A 125 -8.18 9.55 -3.01
CA ILE A 125 -7.78 10.92 -2.71
C ILE A 125 -7.30 10.97 -1.26
N GLY A 126 -6.05 11.43 -1.04
CA GLY A 126 -5.56 11.69 0.31
C GLY A 126 -6.08 13.02 0.83
N ALA A 127 -6.88 13.02 1.89
CA ALA A 127 -7.42 14.26 2.47
C ALA A 127 -6.35 15.16 3.12
N ASN A 128 -5.16 14.61 3.40
CA ASN A 128 -4.03 15.34 3.95
C ASN A 128 -3.35 16.31 2.96
N GLN A 129 -3.54 16.12 1.65
CA GLN A 129 -2.89 16.96 0.66
C GLN A 129 -3.58 18.33 0.51
N PRO A 130 -2.87 19.37 0.01
CA PRO A 130 -3.48 20.66 -0.29
C PRO A 130 -4.62 20.51 -1.30
N LEU A 131 -5.72 21.24 -1.08
CA LEU A 131 -6.91 21.18 -1.97
C LEU A 131 -6.56 21.52 -3.43
N ILE A 132 -5.64 22.44 -3.65
CA ILE A 132 -5.14 22.82 -4.98
C ILE A 132 -4.64 21.62 -5.80
N ASN A 133 -4.14 20.55 -5.16
CA ASN A 133 -3.72 19.33 -5.84
C ASN A 133 -4.89 18.47 -6.33
N ILE A 134 -6.07 18.66 -5.72
CA ILE A 134 -7.30 17.97 -6.07
C ILE A 134 -8.06 18.76 -7.12
N GLU A 135 -8.08 20.09 -6.99
CA GLU A 135 -8.78 21.01 -7.89
C GLU A 135 -8.10 21.18 -9.25
N ASN A 136 -6.78 21.01 -9.31
CA ASN A 136 -5.99 21.24 -10.50
C ASN A 136 -5.50 19.93 -11.14
N PHE A 137 -4.82 20.08 -12.29
CA PHE A 137 -4.22 18.99 -13.05
C PHE A 137 -5.25 17.91 -13.41
N PHE A 138 -5.00 16.69 -12.98
CA PHE A 138 -5.87 15.54 -13.26
C PHE A 138 -6.96 15.31 -12.22
N GLY A 139 -7.03 16.08 -11.17
CA GLY A 139 -8.01 15.89 -10.11
C GLY A 139 -9.44 15.85 -10.69
N PRO A 140 -9.93 16.91 -11.34
CA PRO A 140 -11.27 16.93 -11.92
C PRO A 140 -11.51 15.83 -12.95
N PHE A 141 -10.51 15.54 -13.79
CA PHE A 141 -10.61 14.46 -14.79
C PHE A 141 -10.81 13.09 -14.12
N ARG A 142 -10.01 12.77 -13.09
CA ARG A 142 -10.15 11.50 -12.33
C ARG A 142 -11.47 11.42 -11.60
N ILE A 143 -11.89 12.51 -10.96
CA ILE A 143 -13.18 12.59 -10.26
C ILE A 143 -14.32 12.30 -11.26
N LYS A 144 -14.24 12.86 -12.48
CA LYS A 144 -15.25 12.64 -13.51
C LYS A 144 -15.32 11.19 -14.00
N LEU A 145 -14.19 10.47 -14.01
CA LEU A 145 -14.11 9.07 -14.40
C LEU A 145 -14.50 8.10 -13.29
N ALA A 146 -14.61 8.57 -12.05
CA ALA A 146 -14.82 7.69 -10.88
C ALA A 146 -16.28 7.21 -10.79
N ASP A 147 -16.44 5.93 -10.51
CA ASP A 147 -17.69 5.32 -10.02
C ASP A 147 -17.77 5.34 -8.48
N LEU A 148 -16.61 5.37 -7.83
CA LEU A 148 -16.45 5.47 -6.39
C LEU A 148 -15.21 6.27 -6.05
N ILE A 149 -15.29 7.14 -5.06
CA ILE A 149 -14.14 7.84 -4.49
C ILE A 149 -13.93 7.38 -3.05
N ILE A 150 -12.69 7.04 -2.71
CA ILE A 150 -12.28 6.76 -1.35
C ILE A 150 -11.34 7.88 -0.90
N LEU A 151 -11.81 8.69 0.04
CA LEU A 151 -10.97 9.65 0.75
C LEU A 151 -10.21 8.89 1.83
N THR A 152 -8.91 9.09 1.89
CA THR A 152 -8.04 8.47 2.90
C THR A 152 -7.49 9.54 3.83
N MET A 153 -7.04 9.14 5.02
CA MET A 153 -6.48 10.04 6.04
C MET A 153 -7.47 11.12 6.50
N CYS A 154 -8.76 10.75 6.66
CA CYS A 154 -9.84 11.66 7.00
C CYS A 154 -9.98 11.86 8.53
N GLU A 155 -8.90 12.11 9.21
CA GLU A 155 -8.88 12.41 10.66
C GLU A 155 -7.72 13.34 11.03
N GLU A 156 -7.87 14.04 12.14
CA GLU A 156 -6.77 14.81 12.72
C GLU A 156 -5.58 13.91 13.13
N PRO A 157 -4.36 14.37 13.00
CA PRO A 157 -3.95 15.71 12.50
C PRO A 157 -3.74 15.78 10.98
N MET A 158 -4.15 14.77 10.22
CA MET A 158 -3.95 14.71 8.76
C MET A 158 -4.95 15.58 7.99
N ALA A 159 -6.20 15.55 8.38
CA ALA A 159 -7.23 16.42 7.83
C ALA A 159 -8.31 16.70 8.88
N SER A 160 -8.73 17.96 8.98
CA SER A 160 -9.88 18.34 9.79
C SER A 160 -11.19 17.90 9.13
N GLY A 161 -12.26 17.78 9.92
CA GLY A 161 -13.58 17.49 9.38
C GLY A 161 -14.06 18.53 8.35
N GLU A 162 -13.71 19.82 8.55
CA GLU A 162 -14.00 20.89 7.60
C GLU A 162 -13.30 20.67 6.26
N LYS A 163 -12.00 20.30 6.29
CA LYS A 163 -11.25 20.00 5.08
C LYS A 163 -11.79 18.77 4.33
N VAL A 164 -12.17 17.73 5.06
CA VAL A 164 -12.81 16.55 4.45
C VAL A 164 -14.08 16.94 3.74
N LYS A 165 -14.92 17.77 4.40
CA LYS A 165 -16.16 18.25 3.82
C LYS A 165 -15.91 19.13 2.59
N GLU A 166 -14.94 20.03 2.62
CA GLU A 166 -14.56 20.86 1.48
C GLU A 166 -14.17 20.00 0.25
N ILE A 167 -13.44 18.91 0.46
CA ILE A 167 -13.11 17.94 -0.61
C ILE A 167 -14.38 17.24 -1.13
N GLU A 168 -15.27 16.79 -0.23
CA GLU A 168 -16.54 16.15 -0.60
C GLU A 168 -17.43 17.08 -1.41
N ASP A 169 -17.54 18.35 -1.02
CA ASP A 169 -18.31 19.37 -1.71
C ASP A 169 -17.73 19.63 -3.12
N PHE A 170 -16.41 19.77 -3.25
CA PHE A 170 -15.73 19.89 -4.55
C PHE A 170 -15.94 18.66 -5.44
N VAL A 171 -15.83 17.45 -4.89
CA VAL A 171 -16.11 16.21 -5.63
C VAL A 171 -17.55 16.21 -6.16
N SER A 172 -18.51 16.62 -5.34
CA SER A 172 -19.93 16.69 -5.69
C SER A 172 -20.21 17.68 -6.83
N GLU A 173 -19.48 18.80 -6.89
CA GLU A 173 -19.58 19.75 -8.01
C GLU A 173 -19.15 19.14 -9.35
N ILE A 174 -18.08 18.34 -9.33
CA ILE A 174 -17.53 17.70 -10.55
C ILE A 174 -18.35 16.47 -10.97
N ASN A 175 -18.72 15.63 -10.00
CA ASN A 175 -19.44 14.38 -10.24
C ASN A 175 -20.53 14.15 -9.19
N PRO A 176 -21.73 14.75 -9.36
CA PRO A 176 -22.80 14.71 -8.36
C PRO A 176 -23.32 13.32 -8.02
N ASN A 177 -23.09 12.33 -8.87
CA ASN A 177 -23.61 10.98 -8.69
C ASN A 177 -22.57 10.01 -8.12
N VAL A 178 -21.31 10.45 -7.93
CA VAL A 178 -20.28 9.57 -7.39
C VAL A 178 -20.48 9.39 -5.90
N LYS A 179 -20.33 8.14 -5.45
CA LYS A 179 -20.30 7.85 -4.01
C LYS A 179 -18.91 8.17 -3.46
N VAL A 180 -18.89 8.86 -2.32
CA VAL A 180 -17.65 9.12 -1.56
C VAL A 180 -17.68 8.32 -0.26
N ILE A 181 -16.54 7.73 0.10
CA ILE A 181 -16.32 7.02 1.37
C ILE A 181 -15.09 7.61 2.03
N SER A 182 -15.26 8.20 3.22
CA SER A 182 -14.15 8.73 4.02
C SER A 182 -13.58 7.62 4.90
N THR A 183 -12.25 7.50 4.91
CA THR A 183 -11.53 6.42 5.58
C THR A 183 -10.27 6.92 6.29
N VAL A 184 -9.75 6.08 7.19
CA VAL A 184 -8.47 6.28 7.89
C VAL A 184 -7.57 5.07 7.69
N PHE A 185 -6.26 5.27 7.78
CA PHE A 185 -5.31 4.16 7.81
C PHE A 185 -5.03 3.71 9.24
N ARG A 186 -4.94 2.40 9.40
CA ARG A 186 -4.52 1.78 10.66
C ARG A 186 -3.53 0.65 10.36
N PRO A 187 -2.45 0.53 11.13
CA PRO A 187 -1.54 -0.58 11.00
C PRO A 187 -2.27 -1.89 11.31
N LYS A 188 -1.95 -2.90 10.52
CA LYS A 188 -2.48 -4.25 10.70
C LYS A 188 -1.33 -5.25 10.59
N PRO A 189 -0.82 -5.74 11.73
CA PRO A 189 0.17 -6.79 11.74
C PRO A 189 -0.33 -8.03 10.98
N LEU A 190 0.56 -8.71 10.27
CA LEU A 190 0.27 -9.96 9.58
C LEU A 190 0.35 -11.15 10.52
N ASN A 191 1.24 -11.07 11.52
CA ASN A 191 1.45 -12.07 12.55
C ASN A 191 0.92 -11.58 13.91
N ASP A 192 0.79 -12.49 14.85
CA ASP A 192 0.39 -12.17 16.22
C ASP A 192 1.53 -11.47 16.97
N ILE A 193 1.23 -10.30 17.53
CA ILE A 193 2.14 -9.49 18.33
C ILE A 193 1.67 -9.28 19.77
N SER A 194 0.63 -10.02 20.19
CA SER A 194 0.07 -9.88 21.54
C SER A 194 1.10 -10.22 22.62
N GLY A 195 1.18 -9.38 23.64
CA GLY A 195 2.14 -9.49 24.75
C GLY A 195 3.59 -9.19 24.39
N LYS A 196 3.89 -8.78 23.15
CA LYS A 196 5.27 -8.53 22.66
C LYS A 196 5.66 -7.06 22.75
N LYS A 197 6.96 -6.84 22.90
CA LYS A 197 7.60 -5.52 22.79
C LYS A 197 7.94 -5.23 21.35
N VAL A 198 7.44 -4.13 20.83
CA VAL A 198 7.47 -3.79 19.41
C VAL A 198 8.32 -2.55 19.14
N LEU A 199 9.19 -2.62 18.14
CA LEU A 199 9.73 -1.45 17.44
C LEU A 199 8.89 -1.22 16.18
N PHE A 200 8.18 -0.08 16.12
CA PHE A 200 7.30 0.23 14.99
C PHE A 200 7.99 1.18 14.01
N ALA A 201 8.28 0.67 12.82
CA ALA A 201 8.86 1.43 11.70
C ALA A 201 7.79 1.76 10.66
N THR A 202 7.60 3.04 10.36
CA THR A 202 6.54 3.52 9.45
C THR A 202 7.01 4.68 8.59
N THR A 203 6.34 4.94 7.48
CA THR A 203 6.49 6.16 6.67
C THR A 203 5.52 7.28 7.11
N ALA A 204 4.67 6.99 8.09
CA ALA A 204 3.72 7.97 8.61
C ALA A 204 4.43 9.19 9.22
N PRO A 205 3.89 10.40 9.06
CA PRO A 205 4.42 11.61 9.68
C PRO A 205 4.46 11.49 11.21
N GLU A 206 5.40 12.21 11.82
CA GLU A 206 5.55 12.26 13.27
C GLU A 206 4.24 12.62 13.99
N SER A 207 3.46 13.53 13.40
CA SER A 207 2.21 14.03 13.96
C SER A 207 1.14 12.96 14.20
N VAL A 208 1.15 11.84 13.45
CA VAL A 208 0.16 10.76 13.62
C VAL A 208 0.69 9.56 14.39
N LYS A 209 1.97 9.54 14.75
CA LYS A 209 2.57 8.37 15.42
C LYS A 209 1.85 7.98 16.70
N SER A 210 1.50 8.95 17.56
CA SER A 210 0.79 8.66 18.80
C SER A 210 -0.55 7.96 18.56
N VAL A 211 -1.28 8.35 17.54
CA VAL A 211 -2.56 7.71 17.16
C VAL A 211 -2.33 6.27 16.72
N LEU A 212 -1.29 6.03 15.93
CA LEU A 212 -0.97 4.69 15.43
C LEU A 212 -0.45 3.77 16.54
N VAL A 213 0.38 4.31 17.45
CA VAL A 213 0.89 3.59 18.62
C VAL A 213 -0.25 3.18 19.55
N SER A 214 -1.10 4.12 19.98
CA SER A 214 -2.25 3.82 20.82
C SER A 214 -3.15 2.76 20.18
N TYR A 215 -3.39 2.87 18.86
CA TYR A 215 -4.18 1.87 18.14
C TYR A 215 -3.54 0.47 18.18
N LEU A 216 -2.22 0.36 18.00
CA LEU A 216 -1.52 -0.92 18.07
C LEU A 216 -1.64 -1.54 19.46
N GLU A 217 -1.36 -0.75 20.50
CA GLU A 217 -1.40 -1.20 21.88
C GLU A 217 -2.81 -1.63 22.31
N GLU A 218 -3.82 -0.80 22.03
CA GLU A 218 -5.21 -1.11 22.37
C GLU A 218 -5.81 -2.28 21.57
N LYS A 219 -5.45 -2.38 20.29
CA LYS A 219 -6.07 -3.35 19.38
C LYS A 219 -5.40 -4.72 19.42
N TYR A 220 -4.08 -4.75 19.62
CA TYR A 220 -3.27 -5.95 19.48
C TYR A 220 -2.59 -6.37 20.80
N ASP A 221 -2.85 -5.66 21.88
CA ASP A 221 -2.33 -5.99 23.22
C ASP A 221 -0.80 -6.15 23.22
N CYS A 222 -0.10 -5.18 22.63
CA CYS A 222 1.37 -5.14 22.54
C CYS A 222 1.91 -3.88 23.26
N GLU A 223 3.22 -3.85 23.50
CA GLU A 223 3.93 -2.68 24.04
C GLU A 223 4.81 -2.08 22.95
N VAL A 224 4.53 -0.86 22.48
CA VAL A 224 5.37 -0.17 21.50
C VAL A 224 6.50 0.57 22.22
N VAL A 225 7.66 -0.08 22.34
CA VAL A 225 8.86 0.44 23.04
C VAL A 225 9.54 1.57 22.26
N GLY A 226 9.43 1.56 20.94
CA GLY A 226 10.04 2.58 20.09
C GLY A 226 9.36 2.72 18.74
N THR A 227 9.57 3.88 18.13
CA THR A 227 9.07 4.17 16.78
C THR A 227 10.15 4.81 15.93
N THR A 228 10.12 4.58 14.60
CA THR A 228 10.93 5.30 13.64
C THR A 228 10.13 5.66 12.39
N SER A 229 10.32 6.89 11.87
CA SER A 229 9.77 7.35 10.58
C SER A 229 10.82 7.30 9.45
N HIS A 230 11.94 6.65 9.66
CA HIS A 230 13.09 6.74 8.77
C HIS A 230 13.15 5.64 7.70
N LEU A 231 12.04 4.97 7.36
CA LEU A 231 11.99 3.95 6.30
C LEU A 231 12.43 4.46 4.90
N SER A 232 12.53 5.78 4.72
CA SER A 232 13.09 6.39 3.51
C SER A 232 14.56 6.84 3.66
N ASN A 233 15.17 6.65 4.85
CA ASN A 233 16.53 7.08 5.17
C ASN A 233 17.31 5.97 5.89
N ARG A 234 18.03 5.15 5.11
CA ARG A 234 18.75 3.98 5.63
C ARG A 234 19.69 4.24 6.79
N PRO A 235 20.56 5.27 6.75
CA PRO A 235 21.47 5.56 7.88
C PRO A 235 20.72 5.85 9.18
N LEU A 236 19.72 6.71 9.15
CA LEU A 236 18.92 7.06 10.33
C LEU A 236 18.09 5.86 10.82
N LEU A 237 17.56 5.05 9.90
CA LEU A 237 16.84 3.82 10.26
C LEU A 237 17.76 2.86 11.03
N GLN A 238 19.01 2.66 10.57
CA GLN A 238 19.98 1.81 11.27
C GLN A 238 20.34 2.34 12.65
N GLU A 239 20.47 3.65 12.81
CA GLU A 239 20.72 4.27 14.11
C GLU A 239 19.55 4.05 15.06
N ASP A 240 18.33 4.19 14.59
CA ASP A 240 17.12 3.97 15.41
C ASP A 240 16.99 2.50 15.80
N ILE A 241 17.18 1.57 14.86
CA ILE A 241 17.13 0.14 15.16
C ILE A 241 18.12 -0.21 16.28
N LYS A 242 19.38 0.25 16.21
CA LYS A 242 20.40 0.00 17.24
C LYS A 242 20.01 0.47 18.63
N LYS A 243 19.17 1.50 18.77
CA LYS A 243 18.72 2.01 20.09
C LYS A 243 17.75 1.05 20.78
N TYR A 244 17.03 0.25 20.00
CA TYR A 244 15.91 -0.56 20.49
C TYR A 244 16.08 -2.06 20.33
N ILE A 245 17.02 -2.52 19.49
CA ILE A 245 17.14 -3.92 19.06
C ILE A 245 17.25 -4.92 20.23
N ASP A 246 17.91 -4.52 21.32
CA ASP A 246 18.04 -5.36 22.53
C ASP A 246 16.87 -5.24 23.52
N LYS A 247 15.83 -4.47 23.16
CA LYS A 247 14.71 -4.13 24.07
C LYS A 247 13.36 -4.61 23.56
N VAL A 248 13.31 -5.15 22.34
CA VAL A 248 12.09 -5.50 21.63
C VAL A 248 12.12 -6.96 21.20
N ASP A 249 10.94 -7.53 20.99
CA ASP A 249 10.77 -8.90 20.51
C ASP A 249 10.46 -8.90 18.99
N VAL A 250 9.85 -7.81 18.50
CA VAL A 250 9.34 -7.72 17.14
C VAL A 250 9.71 -6.39 16.48
N MET A 251 10.14 -6.44 15.22
CA MET A 251 10.20 -5.32 14.31
C MET A 251 8.92 -5.29 13.46
N LEU A 252 7.99 -4.40 13.78
CA LEU A 252 6.80 -4.18 12.94
C LEU A 252 7.09 -3.09 11.91
N THR A 253 7.01 -3.41 10.62
CA THR A 253 7.36 -2.48 9.55
C THR A 253 6.41 -2.55 8.36
N GLU A 254 6.29 -1.44 7.62
CA GLU A 254 5.69 -1.42 6.29
C GLU A 254 6.64 -2.05 5.27
N LEU A 255 6.11 -2.68 4.23
CA LEU A 255 6.93 -3.18 3.14
C LEU A 255 7.47 -2.03 2.29
N LYS A 256 8.74 -1.71 2.50
CA LYS A 256 9.52 -0.69 1.77
C LYS A 256 10.91 -1.26 1.49
N ALA A 257 11.62 -0.68 0.52
CA ALA A 257 12.96 -1.17 0.18
C ALA A 257 13.89 -1.19 1.41
N ALA A 258 13.93 -0.12 2.19
CA ALA A 258 14.73 -0.07 3.41
C ALA A 258 14.20 -0.96 4.55
N ALA A 259 12.93 -1.35 4.53
CA ALA A 259 12.42 -2.33 5.45
C ALA A 259 13.01 -3.72 5.16
N VAL A 260 13.14 -4.09 3.89
CA VAL A 260 13.71 -5.38 3.50
C VAL A 260 15.24 -5.40 3.71
N ASP A 261 15.96 -4.46 3.12
CA ASP A 261 17.43 -4.50 3.05
C ASP A 261 18.15 -3.99 4.32
N VAL A 262 17.44 -3.31 5.21
CA VAL A 262 17.96 -2.79 6.48
C VAL A 262 17.22 -3.36 7.67
N ALA A 263 15.92 -3.01 7.84
CA ALA A 263 15.19 -3.36 9.06
C ALA A 263 15.06 -4.88 9.22
N THR A 264 14.61 -5.60 8.21
CA THR A 264 14.49 -7.06 8.25
C THR A 264 15.86 -7.73 8.49
N LYS A 265 16.87 -7.32 7.72
CA LYS A 265 18.21 -7.90 7.82
C LYS A 265 18.84 -7.74 9.19
N ASP A 266 18.76 -6.55 9.77
CA ASP A 266 19.36 -6.27 11.07
C ASP A 266 18.56 -6.92 12.21
N SER A 267 17.22 -6.96 12.11
CA SER A 267 16.34 -7.61 13.09
C SER A 267 16.50 -9.12 13.11
N LEU A 268 16.49 -9.80 11.95
CA LEU A 268 16.68 -11.25 11.88
C LEU A 268 18.07 -11.67 12.38
N LYS A 269 19.13 -10.88 12.11
CA LYS A 269 20.46 -11.13 12.68
C LYS A 269 20.49 -11.05 14.21
N ALA A 270 19.65 -10.23 14.80
CA ALA A 270 19.51 -10.10 16.24
C ALA A 270 18.54 -11.12 16.84
N GLY A 271 17.91 -11.95 16.02
CA GLY A 271 16.94 -12.97 16.47
C GLY A 271 15.54 -12.42 16.75
N LEU A 272 15.22 -11.22 16.24
CA LEU A 272 13.88 -10.63 16.35
C LEU A 272 12.93 -11.21 15.29
N GLU A 273 11.65 -11.25 15.60
CA GLU A 273 10.60 -11.44 14.61
C GLU A 273 10.42 -10.18 13.74
N VAL A 274 9.98 -10.34 12.48
CA VAL A 274 9.70 -9.22 11.56
C VAL A 274 8.33 -9.41 10.92
#